data_68a1c9e475f02082edea7e7bd624dbd4
#
_entry.id   68a1c9e475f02082edea7e7bd624dbd4
#
_cell.length_a   1.000
_cell.length_b   1.000
_cell.length_c   1.000
_cell.angle_alpha   90.00
_cell.angle_beta   90.00
_cell.angle_gamma   90.00
#
_symmetry.space_group_name_H-M   'P 1'
#
loop_
_entity.id
_entity.type
_entity.pdbx_description
1 polymer ?
#
loop_
_entity_poly.entity_id
_entity_poly.type
_entity_poly.pdbx_seq_one_letter_code
_entity_poly.pdbx_strand_id
1 'polypeptide(L)'
;MKRWTKAGIVLAGYALALVASIGAVAIYDRRFTAADNQAYGGMIAGGELIYGAGVFLLVALVPTCLALWFIRKSRPAWVWFTGLALAFAIVGLAAVLTTLTVHEPPRAPLLQLASILGVAQMLGSPLWVGGFALFAWLAPARDLRRGMLFATALEVAVAACAFSHFVMR
;
A
#
# COMPACT_ATOMS: atom_id res chain seq x y z
N MET A 1 16.89 -24.70 7.09
CA MET A 1 16.37 -24.46 5.73
C MET A 1 17.34 -23.62 4.92
N LYS A 2 17.62 -24.03 3.68
CA LYS A 2 18.46 -23.27 2.72
C LYS A 2 17.79 -21.94 2.38
N ARG A 3 18.58 -20.90 2.05
CA ARG A 3 18.04 -19.56 1.70
C ARG A 3 17.03 -19.62 0.54
N TRP A 4 17.32 -20.43 -0.46
CA TRP A 4 16.44 -20.63 -1.62
C TRP A 4 15.07 -21.22 -1.29
N THR A 5 15.02 -22.16 -0.32
CA THR A 5 13.73 -22.74 0.11
C THR A 5 12.83 -21.71 0.79
N LYS A 6 13.42 -20.80 1.60
CA LYS A 6 12.65 -19.71 2.23
C LYS A 6 12.09 -18.74 1.17
N ALA A 7 12.92 -18.35 0.19
CA ALA A 7 12.48 -17.49 -0.89
C ALA A 7 11.38 -18.17 -1.73
N GLY A 8 11.53 -19.46 -2.04
CA GLY A 8 10.53 -20.23 -2.77
C GLY A 8 9.17 -20.28 -2.08
N ILE A 9 9.14 -20.48 -0.75
CA ILE A 9 7.89 -20.48 0.04
C ILE A 9 7.19 -19.12 -0.03
N VAL A 10 7.94 -18.03 0.11
CA VAL A 10 7.39 -16.67 0.05
C VAL A 10 6.85 -16.37 -1.35
N LEU A 11 7.60 -16.69 -2.39
CA LEU A 11 7.15 -16.49 -3.78
C LEU A 11 5.91 -17.32 -4.10
N ALA A 12 5.86 -18.59 -3.69
CA ALA A 12 4.67 -19.43 -3.84
C ALA A 12 3.46 -18.85 -3.11
N GLY A 13 3.66 -18.27 -1.93
CA GLY A 13 2.61 -17.59 -1.18
C GLY A 13 2.04 -16.36 -1.92
N TYR A 14 2.90 -15.54 -2.53
CA TYR A 14 2.44 -14.41 -3.35
C TYR A 14 1.77 -14.86 -4.65
N ALA A 15 2.27 -15.92 -5.29
CA ALA A 15 1.60 -16.51 -6.46
C ALA A 15 0.19 -17.00 -6.10
N LEU A 16 0.03 -17.65 -4.95
CA LEU A 16 -1.28 -18.06 -4.44
C LEU A 16 -2.19 -16.88 -4.16
N ALA A 17 -1.67 -15.79 -3.58
CA ALA A 17 -2.42 -14.56 -3.34
C ALA A 17 -2.92 -13.94 -4.66
N LEU A 18 -2.09 -13.95 -5.70
CA LEU A 18 -2.47 -13.47 -7.03
C LEU A 18 -3.57 -14.33 -7.65
N VAL A 19 -3.43 -15.66 -7.59
CA VAL A 19 -4.46 -16.59 -8.10
C VAL A 19 -5.76 -16.41 -7.35
N ALA A 20 -5.73 -16.26 -6.02
CA ALA A 20 -6.92 -16.01 -5.21
C ALA A 20 -7.61 -14.69 -5.58
N SER A 21 -6.82 -13.63 -5.83
CA SER A 21 -7.33 -12.32 -6.28
C SER A 21 -8.02 -12.43 -7.64
N ILE A 22 -7.38 -13.06 -8.61
CA ILE A 22 -7.97 -13.26 -9.96
C ILE A 22 -9.25 -14.09 -9.86
N GLY A 23 -9.25 -15.16 -9.06
CA GLY A 23 -10.44 -16.00 -8.85
C GLY A 23 -11.58 -15.21 -8.20
N ALA A 24 -11.27 -14.35 -7.24
CA ALA A 24 -12.26 -13.52 -6.57
C ALA A 24 -12.87 -12.48 -7.53
N VAL A 25 -12.07 -11.84 -8.37
CA VAL A 25 -12.55 -10.91 -9.43
C VAL A 25 -13.44 -11.66 -10.42
N ALA A 26 -13.04 -12.84 -10.87
CA ALA A 26 -13.86 -13.65 -11.78
C ALA A 26 -15.21 -14.07 -11.18
N ILE A 27 -15.28 -14.29 -9.85
CA ILE A 27 -16.55 -14.56 -9.15
C ILE A 27 -17.38 -13.28 -9.03
N TYR A 28 -16.74 -12.14 -8.78
CA TYR A 28 -17.40 -10.84 -8.69
C TYR A 28 -18.03 -10.44 -10.03
N ASP A 29 -17.30 -10.60 -11.15
CA ASP A 29 -17.73 -10.28 -12.51
C ASP A 29 -18.99 -11.08 -12.94
N ARG A 30 -19.12 -12.32 -12.49
CA ARG A 30 -20.31 -13.16 -12.76
C ARG A 30 -21.65 -12.59 -12.26
N ARG A 31 -21.62 -11.56 -11.42
CA ARG A 31 -22.80 -10.89 -10.88
C ARG A 31 -23.40 -9.89 -11.87
N PHE A 32 -22.66 -9.51 -12.90
CA PHE A 32 -23.06 -8.48 -13.86
C PHE A 32 -23.40 -9.08 -15.20
N THR A 33 -24.44 -8.53 -15.82
CA THR A 33 -24.86 -8.89 -17.17
C THR A 33 -24.09 -8.09 -18.23
N ALA A 34 -24.18 -8.49 -19.50
CA ALA A 34 -23.62 -7.72 -20.61
C ALA A 34 -24.21 -6.31 -20.70
N ALA A 35 -25.49 -6.14 -20.35
CA ALA A 35 -26.16 -4.83 -20.31
C ALA A 35 -25.61 -3.95 -19.17
N ASP A 36 -25.35 -4.52 -17.99
CA ASP A 36 -24.73 -3.79 -16.87
C ASP A 36 -23.33 -3.30 -17.25
N ASN A 37 -22.55 -4.15 -17.92
CA ASN A 37 -21.20 -3.81 -18.38
C ASN A 37 -21.21 -2.67 -19.43
N GLN A 38 -22.22 -2.62 -20.29
CA GLN A 38 -22.38 -1.50 -21.23
C GLN A 38 -22.79 -0.20 -20.53
N ALA A 39 -23.67 -0.27 -19.54
CA ALA A 39 -24.18 0.91 -18.83
C ALA A 39 -23.21 1.44 -17.76
N TYR A 40 -22.53 0.55 -17.06
CA TYR A 40 -21.74 0.90 -15.85
C TYR A 40 -20.30 0.36 -15.86
N GLY A 41 -19.74 0.02 -17.03
CA GLY A 41 -18.46 -0.69 -17.15
C GLY A 41 -17.31 -0.05 -16.37
N GLY A 42 -17.22 1.28 -16.33
CA GLY A 42 -16.19 1.99 -15.56
C GLY A 42 -16.33 1.80 -14.04
N MET A 43 -17.56 1.78 -13.52
CA MET A 43 -17.82 1.55 -12.10
C MET A 43 -17.57 0.09 -11.72
N ILE A 44 -17.94 -0.85 -12.60
CA ILE A 44 -17.71 -2.28 -12.41
C ILE A 44 -16.21 -2.56 -12.39
N ALA A 45 -15.45 -2.04 -13.35
CA ALA A 45 -13.98 -2.17 -13.39
C ALA A 45 -13.30 -1.58 -12.14
N GLY A 46 -13.79 -0.43 -11.65
CA GLY A 46 -13.33 0.14 -10.37
C GLY A 46 -13.62 -0.78 -9.18
N GLY A 47 -14.81 -1.37 -9.13
CA GLY A 47 -15.21 -2.34 -8.13
C GLY A 47 -14.35 -3.61 -8.16
N GLU A 48 -14.07 -4.15 -9.34
CA GLU A 48 -13.19 -5.31 -9.56
C GLU A 48 -11.78 -5.04 -9.05
N LEU A 49 -11.24 -3.86 -9.37
CA LEU A 49 -9.90 -3.46 -8.91
C LEU A 49 -9.84 -3.41 -7.38
N ILE A 50 -10.82 -2.77 -6.74
CA ILE A 50 -10.87 -2.63 -5.28
C ILE A 50 -11.04 -4.00 -4.62
N TYR A 51 -11.94 -4.84 -5.15
CA TYR A 51 -12.21 -6.16 -4.62
C TYR A 51 -11.00 -7.09 -4.79
N GLY A 52 -10.42 -7.12 -5.99
CA GLY A 52 -9.22 -7.91 -6.29
C GLY A 52 -8.03 -7.49 -5.45
N ALA A 53 -7.78 -6.18 -5.32
CA ALA A 53 -6.72 -5.64 -4.46
C ALA A 53 -6.95 -5.99 -2.99
N GLY A 54 -8.19 -5.90 -2.49
CA GLY A 54 -8.56 -6.27 -1.13
C GLY A 54 -8.26 -7.74 -0.83
N VAL A 55 -8.68 -8.65 -1.71
CA VAL A 55 -8.40 -10.09 -1.58
C VAL A 55 -6.91 -10.37 -1.67
N PHE A 56 -6.21 -9.75 -2.64
CA PHE A 56 -4.76 -9.89 -2.76
C PHE A 56 -4.05 -9.49 -1.47
N LEU A 57 -4.36 -8.30 -0.93
CA LEU A 57 -3.74 -7.78 0.28
C LEU A 57 -3.98 -8.69 1.49
N LEU A 58 -5.20 -9.19 1.66
CA LEU A 58 -5.54 -10.09 2.77
C LEU A 58 -4.75 -11.40 2.69
N VAL A 59 -4.70 -12.03 1.51
CA VAL A 59 -3.98 -13.30 1.34
C VAL A 59 -2.46 -13.09 1.39
N ALA A 60 -1.96 -11.98 0.84
CA ALA A 60 -0.55 -11.61 0.84
C ALA A 60 0.00 -11.29 2.25
N LEU A 61 -0.86 -11.05 3.25
CA LEU A 61 -0.40 -10.91 4.64
C LEU A 61 0.39 -12.13 5.11
N VAL A 62 -0.04 -13.34 4.75
CA VAL A 62 0.62 -14.58 5.16
C VAL A 62 2.07 -14.66 4.64
N PRO A 63 2.33 -14.61 3.32
CA PRO A 63 3.70 -14.65 2.82
C PRO A 63 4.51 -13.43 3.26
N THR A 64 3.91 -12.26 3.47
CA THR A 64 4.58 -11.08 4.02
C THR A 64 5.06 -11.33 5.44
N CYS A 65 4.20 -11.86 6.33
CA CYS A 65 4.58 -12.21 7.71
C CYS A 65 5.69 -13.27 7.73
N LEU A 66 5.62 -14.28 6.85
CA LEU A 66 6.66 -15.30 6.71
C LEU A 66 7.99 -14.69 6.23
N ALA A 67 7.95 -13.81 5.24
CA ALA A 67 9.14 -13.11 4.75
C ALA A 67 9.81 -12.31 5.88
N LEU A 68 9.03 -11.51 6.61
CA LEU A 68 9.51 -10.73 7.74
C LEU A 68 10.09 -11.61 8.84
N TRP A 69 9.43 -12.74 9.14
CA TRP A 69 9.95 -13.73 10.09
C TRP A 69 11.29 -14.31 9.64
N PHE A 70 11.47 -14.59 8.36
CA PHE A 70 12.73 -15.12 7.83
C PHE A 70 13.88 -14.11 7.86
N ILE A 71 13.58 -12.83 7.65
CA ILE A 71 14.58 -11.75 7.62
C ILE A 71 14.74 -11.04 8.99
N ARG A 72 13.96 -11.41 10.02
CA ARG A 72 13.95 -10.72 11.32
C ARG A 72 15.34 -10.58 11.97
N LYS A 73 16.25 -11.51 11.69
CA LYS A 73 17.63 -11.49 12.21
C LYS A 73 18.61 -10.72 11.31
N SER A 74 18.18 -10.28 10.12
CA SER A 74 19.04 -9.60 9.15
C SER A 74 18.98 -8.09 9.32
N ARG A 75 19.91 -7.55 10.12
CA ARG A 75 20.02 -6.09 10.32
C ARG A 75 20.10 -5.29 9.01
N PRO A 76 20.92 -5.68 7.98
CA PRO A 76 20.97 -4.92 6.74
C PRO A 76 19.64 -4.87 6.01
N ALA A 77 18.87 -5.97 5.97
CA ALA A 77 17.53 -5.95 5.36
C ALA A 77 16.62 -4.93 6.05
N TRP A 78 16.61 -4.89 7.38
CA TRP A 78 15.82 -3.93 8.14
C TRP A 78 16.27 -2.47 7.93
N VAL A 79 17.56 -2.22 7.78
CA VAL A 79 18.07 -0.87 7.44
C VAL A 79 17.49 -0.43 6.09
N TRP A 80 17.52 -1.30 5.08
CA TRP A 80 16.92 -1.01 3.77
C TRP A 80 15.41 -0.78 3.86
N PHE A 81 14.68 -1.63 4.57
CA PHE A 81 13.24 -1.45 4.76
C PHE A 81 12.90 -0.13 5.47
N THR A 82 13.65 0.21 6.53
CA THR A 82 13.45 1.48 7.24
C THR A 82 13.76 2.67 6.35
N GLY A 83 14.84 2.61 5.57
CA GLY A 83 15.21 3.66 4.61
C GLY A 83 14.14 3.84 3.54
N LEU A 84 13.64 2.75 2.95
CA LEU A 84 12.57 2.79 1.95
C LEU A 84 11.25 3.32 2.54
N ALA A 85 10.87 2.88 3.75
CA ALA A 85 9.67 3.35 4.42
C ALA A 85 9.73 4.86 4.68
N LEU A 86 10.87 5.37 5.17
CA LEU A 86 11.07 6.80 5.39
C LEU A 86 11.04 7.59 4.08
N ALA A 87 11.74 7.12 3.04
CA ALA A 87 11.72 7.76 1.74
C ALA A 87 10.30 7.83 1.17
N PHE A 88 9.55 6.72 1.26
CA PHE A 88 8.16 6.64 0.82
C PHE A 88 7.26 7.61 1.59
N ALA A 89 7.35 7.64 2.92
CA ALA A 89 6.55 8.54 3.76
C ALA A 89 6.87 10.02 3.50
N ILE A 90 8.15 10.37 3.29
CA ILE A 90 8.57 11.76 2.97
C ILE A 90 8.05 12.17 1.59
N VAL A 91 8.22 11.31 0.57
CA VAL A 91 7.72 11.58 -0.79
C VAL A 91 6.19 11.67 -0.79
N GLY A 92 5.52 10.78 -0.04
CA GLY A 92 4.08 10.79 0.12
C GLY A 92 3.58 12.09 0.76
N LEU A 93 4.20 12.53 1.85
CA LEU A 93 3.87 13.79 2.51
C LEU A 93 4.08 14.99 1.55
N ALA A 94 5.19 15.04 0.83
CA ALA A 94 5.45 16.10 -0.14
C ALA A 94 4.39 16.10 -1.27
N ALA A 95 4.00 14.93 -1.79
CA ALA A 95 2.97 14.79 -2.81
C ALA A 95 1.59 15.26 -2.30
N VAL A 96 1.24 14.90 -1.06
CA VAL A 96 -0.01 15.35 -0.43
C VAL A 96 -0.02 16.86 -0.23
N LEU A 97 1.05 17.45 0.27
CA LEU A 97 1.16 18.91 0.43
C LEU A 97 1.02 19.61 -0.93
N THR A 98 1.64 19.08 -1.98
CA THR A 98 1.49 19.61 -3.34
C THR A 98 0.03 19.55 -3.80
N THR A 99 -0.66 18.43 -3.59
CA THR A 99 -2.08 18.24 -3.96
C THR A 99 -3.00 19.22 -3.22
N LEU A 100 -2.71 19.50 -1.95
CA LEU A 100 -3.51 20.41 -1.12
C LEU A 100 -3.27 21.88 -1.44
N THR A 101 -2.09 22.26 -1.92
CA THR A 101 -1.70 23.66 -2.21
C THR A 101 -2.00 24.10 -3.63
N VAL A 102 -2.01 23.16 -4.59
CA VAL A 102 -2.27 23.47 -6.00
C VAL A 102 -3.77 23.42 -6.27
N HIS A 103 -4.38 24.58 -6.45
CA HIS A 103 -5.83 24.74 -6.69
C HIS A 103 -6.23 24.52 -8.16
N GLU A 104 -5.29 24.70 -9.09
CA GLU A 104 -5.51 24.49 -10.53
C GLU A 104 -4.87 23.19 -11.00
N PRO A 105 -5.44 22.50 -12.00
CA PRO A 105 -4.83 21.30 -12.55
C PRO A 105 -3.43 21.63 -13.08
N PRO A 106 -2.40 20.97 -12.55
CA PRO A 106 -1.02 21.31 -12.88
C PRO A 106 -0.73 20.99 -14.36
N ARG A 107 -0.17 21.96 -15.09
CA ARG A 107 0.22 21.79 -16.50
C ARG A 107 1.54 21.02 -16.65
N ALA A 108 2.40 21.08 -15.65
CA ALA A 108 3.67 20.36 -15.67
C ALA A 108 3.49 18.88 -15.37
N PRO A 109 4.05 17.96 -16.18
CA PRO A 109 3.85 16.51 -16.03
C PRO A 109 4.33 15.98 -14.66
N LEU A 110 5.38 16.55 -14.08
CA LEU A 110 5.86 16.18 -12.75
C LEU A 110 4.85 16.55 -11.64
N LEU A 111 4.18 17.69 -11.76
CA LEU A 111 3.15 18.10 -10.80
C LEU A 111 1.88 17.27 -10.96
N GLN A 112 1.54 16.84 -12.17
CA GLN A 112 0.45 15.90 -12.39
C GLN A 112 0.73 14.55 -11.73
N LEU A 113 1.94 14.02 -11.91
CA LEU A 113 2.37 12.80 -11.26
C LEU A 113 2.33 12.95 -9.72
N ALA A 114 2.82 14.08 -9.19
CA ALA A 114 2.79 14.35 -7.75
C ALA A 114 1.36 14.40 -7.21
N SER A 115 0.40 15.00 -7.95
CA SER A 115 -1.00 15.04 -7.52
C SER A 115 -1.65 13.67 -7.53
N ILE A 116 -1.38 12.84 -8.55
CA ILE A 116 -1.87 11.45 -8.60
C ILE A 116 -1.31 10.63 -7.43
N LEU A 117 0.00 10.75 -7.18
CA LEU A 117 0.63 10.09 -6.04
C LEU A 117 0.09 10.59 -4.70
N GLY A 118 -0.17 11.90 -4.58
CA GLY A 118 -0.78 12.50 -3.39
C GLY A 118 -2.16 11.93 -3.08
N VAL A 119 -3.04 11.82 -4.09
CA VAL A 119 -4.37 11.20 -3.93
C VAL A 119 -4.25 9.72 -3.56
N ALA A 120 -3.38 8.97 -4.26
CA ALA A 120 -3.14 7.57 -3.96
C ALA A 120 -2.60 7.38 -2.53
N GLN A 121 -1.72 8.27 -2.07
CA GLN A 121 -1.18 8.26 -0.71
C GLN A 121 -2.27 8.57 0.32
N MET A 122 -3.13 9.56 0.08
CA MET A 122 -4.26 9.88 0.96
C MET A 122 -5.19 8.67 1.16
N LEU A 123 -5.57 8.02 0.06
CA LEU A 123 -6.46 6.84 0.09
C LEU A 123 -5.79 5.62 0.74
N GLY A 124 -4.48 5.44 0.49
CA GLY A 124 -3.69 4.32 1.01
C GLY A 124 -3.16 4.53 2.43
N SER A 125 -3.21 5.75 2.97
CA SER A 125 -2.58 6.08 4.26
C SER A 125 -2.97 5.18 5.43
N PRO A 126 -4.23 4.71 5.60
CA PRO A 126 -4.56 3.78 6.68
C PRO A 126 -3.80 2.44 6.58
N LEU A 127 -3.58 1.95 5.35
CA LEU A 127 -2.82 0.72 5.10
C LEU A 127 -1.34 0.91 5.40
N TRP A 128 -0.77 2.06 5.01
CA TRP A 128 0.63 2.38 5.26
C TRP A 128 0.90 2.59 6.75
N VAL A 129 0.02 3.27 7.48
CA VAL A 129 0.08 3.41 8.93
C VAL A 129 0.10 2.04 9.60
N GLY A 130 -0.83 1.15 9.24
CA GLY A 130 -0.89 -0.21 9.76
C GLY A 130 0.35 -1.04 9.43
N GLY A 131 0.83 -0.96 8.18
CA GLY A 131 2.02 -1.65 7.70
C GLY A 131 3.29 -1.21 8.43
N PHE A 132 3.54 0.10 8.51
CA PHE A 132 4.73 0.62 9.19
C PHE A 132 4.69 0.42 10.70
N ALA A 133 3.51 0.49 11.34
CA ALA A 133 3.34 0.15 12.75
C ALA A 133 3.66 -1.33 13.01
N LEU A 134 3.19 -2.24 12.15
CA LEU A 134 3.53 -3.66 12.21
C LEU A 134 5.04 -3.88 12.07
N PHE A 135 5.68 -3.22 11.11
CA PHE A 135 7.13 -3.30 10.92
C PHE A 135 7.90 -2.72 12.09
N ALA A 136 7.42 -1.62 12.69
CA ALA A 136 8.00 -1.07 13.91
C ALA A 136 7.93 -2.06 15.07
N TRP A 137 6.82 -2.78 15.21
CA TRP A 137 6.65 -3.82 16.24
C TRP A 137 7.59 -5.01 16.04
N LEU A 138 7.78 -5.43 14.77
CA LEU A 138 8.63 -6.57 14.40
C LEU A 138 10.13 -6.21 14.33
N ALA A 139 10.50 -4.94 14.31
CA ALA A 139 11.88 -4.49 14.15
C ALA A 139 12.78 -5.00 15.28
N PRO A 140 13.94 -5.62 14.95
CA PRO A 140 14.79 -6.29 15.93
C PRO A 140 15.63 -5.33 16.78
N ALA A 141 15.86 -4.10 16.33
CA ALA A 141 16.71 -3.12 16.97
C ALA A 141 15.96 -1.82 17.29
N ARG A 142 16.32 -1.16 18.39
CA ARG A 142 15.64 0.07 18.84
C ARG A 142 15.76 1.23 17.88
N ASP A 143 16.89 1.38 17.22
CA ASP A 143 17.16 2.39 16.19
C ASP A 143 16.23 2.21 14.99
N LEU A 144 16.11 0.98 14.48
CA LEU A 144 15.24 0.64 13.36
C LEU A 144 13.75 0.80 13.74
N ARG A 145 13.38 0.41 14.96
CA ARG A 145 12.03 0.64 15.49
C ARG A 145 11.67 2.12 15.52
N ARG A 146 12.59 2.98 15.98
CA ARG A 146 12.38 4.44 15.97
C ARG A 146 12.20 4.99 14.57
N GLY A 147 13.02 4.54 13.60
CA GLY A 147 12.87 4.94 12.20
C GLY A 147 11.50 4.53 11.62
N MET A 148 11.04 3.31 11.87
CA MET A 148 9.72 2.86 11.44
C MET A 148 8.57 3.59 12.15
N LEU A 149 8.70 3.90 13.44
CA LEU A 149 7.71 4.72 14.16
C LEU A 149 7.66 6.14 13.62
N PHE A 150 8.79 6.69 13.20
CA PHE A 150 8.82 8.01 12.55
C PHE A 150 8.13 7.99 11.19
N ALA A 151 8.37 6.95 10.37
CA ALA A 151 7.61 6.75 9.13
C ALA A 151 6.11 6.61 9.39
N THR A 152 5.72 5.84 10.42
CA THR A 152 4.32 5.72 10.85
C THR A 152 3.72 7.07 11.24
N ALA A 153 4.46 7.90 12.00
CA ALA A 153 3.99 9.23 12.40
C ALA A 153 3.78 10.16 11.20
N LEU A 154 4.65 10.10 10.19
CA LEU A 154 4.47 10.84 8.94
C LEU A 154 3.20 10.40 8.20
N GLU A 155 2.94 9.10 8.12
CA GLU A 155 1.72 8.58 7.48
C GLU A 155 0.45 8.93 8.26
N VAL A 156 0.51 8.96 9.59
CA VAL A 156 -0.59 9.47 10.43
C VAL A 156 -0.86 10.95 10.13
N ALA A 157 0.18 11.76 9.95
CA ALA A 157 0.02 13.15 9.55
C ALA A 157 -0.62 13.28 8.16
N VAL A 158 -0.22 12.45 7.19
CA VAL A 158 -0.86 12.36 5.87
C VAL A 158 -2.35 12.00 6.00
N ALA A 159 -2.66 10.96 6.79
CA ALA A 159 -4.05 10.54 7.02
C ALA A 159 -4.88 11.65 7.67
N ALA A 160 -4.33 12.37 8.65
CA ALA A 160 -4.99 13.48 9.31
C ALA A 160 -5.24 14.66 8.34
N CYS A 161 -4.27 15.00 7.50
CA CYS A 161 -4.43 16.00 6.45
C CYS A 161 -5.51 15.60 5.44
N ALA A 162 -5.53 14.33 5.01
CA ALA A 162 -6.56 13.82 4.12
C ALA A 162 -7.95 13.92 4.77
N PHE A 163 -8.08 13.42 5.99
CA PHE A 163 -9.35 13.46 6.72
C PHE A 163 -9.87 14.89 6.91
N SER A 164 -9.02 15.82 7.35
CA SER A 164 -9.41 17.21 7.51
C SER A 164 -9.88 17.85 6.20
N HIS A 165 -9.20 17.54 5.09
CA HIS A 165 -9.57 18.06 3.78
C HIS A 165 -10.93 17.54 3.28
N PHE A 166 -11.27 16.27 3.55
CA PHE A 166 -12.54 15.68 3.13
C PHE A 166 -13.71 16.02 4.04
N VAL A 167 -13.47 16.26 5.34
CA VAL A 167 -14.54 16.56 6.31
C VAL A 167 -14.89 18.05 6.39
N MET A 168 -13.93 18.94 6.10
CA MET A 168 -14.12 20.39 6.16
C MET A 168 -14.60 21.03 4.83
N ARG A 169 -14.80 20.25 3.80
CA ARG A 169 -15.42 20.67 2.53
C ARG A 169 -16.83 20.13 2.39
#